data_a6d3e5f141b3146c66e8303685dbcc19
#
_entry.id   a6d3e5f141b3146c66e8303685dbcc19
#
_cell.length_a   1.000
_cell.length_b   1.000
_cell.length_c   1.000
_cell.angle_alpha   90.00
_cell.angle_beta   90.00
_cell.angle_gamma   90.00
#
_symmetry.space_group_name_H-M   'P 1'
#
loop_
_entity.id
_entity.type
_entity.pdbx_description
1 polymer ?
#
loop_
_entity_poly.entity_id
_entity_poly.type
_entity_poly.pdbx_seq_one_letter_code
_entity_poly.pdbx_strand_id
1 'polypeptide(L)'
;GIINGSGTLVQDGETIPFCACVHTGDTTLYHDTESQVLLAELDYPAPVENAERRYLGMETADRNGDGSSDVLLRFSQEDGTLELLFCWDPETGTFRSVPA
;
A
#
# COMPACT_ATOMS: atom_id res chain seq x y z
N GLY A 1 -8.73 12.53 -6.16
CA GLY A 1 -9.16 11.17 -6.23
C GLY A 1 -9.97 10.74 -5.01
N ILE A 2 -10.53 9.57 -5.09
CA ILE A 2 -11.32 9.00 -4.00
C ILE A 2 -10.40 8.29 -3.03
N ILE A 3 -10.58 8.58 -1.74
CA ILE A 3 -9.84 7.87 -0.68
C ILE A 3 -10.48 6.50 -0.49
N ASN A 4 -9.71 5.44 -0.70
CA ASN A 4 -10.19 4.06 -0.57
C ASN A 4 -9.82 3.43 0.77
N GLY A 5 -8.84 3.98 1.46
CA GLY A 5 -8.42 3.44 2.75
C GLY A 5 -7.57 4.41 3.53
N SER A 6 -7.33 4.07 4.78
CA SER A 6 -6.46 4.84 5.66
C SER A 6 -5.82 3.92 6.68
N GLY A 7 -4.77 4.39 7.31
CA GLY A 7 -4.07 3.61 8.32
C GLY A 7 -2.83 4.34 8.80
N THR A 8 -1.92 3.58 9.40
CA THR A 8 -0.64 4.11 9.86
C THR A 8 0.50 3.23 9.37
N LEU A 9 1.62 3.87 9.03
CA LEU A 9 2.88 3.20 8.73
C LEU A 9 3.88 3.53 9.81
N VAL A 10 4.75 2.57 10.14
CA VAL A 10 5.92 2.83 10.96
C VAL A 10 7.13 2.80 10.04
N GLN A 11 7.88 3.90 9.99
CA GLN A 11 9.10 4.00 9.21
C GLN A 11 10.17 4.64 10.07
N ASP A 12 11.31 3.95 10.21
CA ASP A 12 12.42 4.43 11.02
C ASP A 12 11.99 4.88 12.43
N GLY A 13 11.09 4.09 13.04
CA GLY A 13 10.60 4.38 14.38
C GLY A 13 9.52 5.45 14.46
N GLU A 14 9.15 6.05 13.35
CA GLU A 14 8.14 7.10 13.28
C GLU A 14 6.82 6.53 12.80
N THR A 15 5.73 6.87 13.49
CA THR A 15 4.38 6.46 13.08
C THR A 15 3.77 7.55 12.22
N ILE A 16 3.38 7.19 10.99
CA ILE A 16 2.89 8.14 10.00
C ILE A 16 1.47 7.76 9.59
N PRO A 17 0.47 8.59 9.92
CA PRO A 17 -0.89 8.39 9.43
C PRO A 17 -0.96 8.64 7.93
N PHE A 18 -1.71 7.82 7.21
CA PHE A 18 -1.86 7.98 5.77
C PHE A 18 -3.30 7.76 5.30
N CYS A 19 -3.59 8.27 4.11
CA CYS A 19 -4.75 7.86 3.35
C CYS A 19 -4.27 7.31 2.00
N ALA A 20 -5.07 6.43 1.41
CA ALA A 20 -4.71 5.69 0.21
C ALA A 20 -5.72 5.89 -0.90
N CYS A 21 -5.22 6.04 -2.13
CA CYS A 21 -6.03 6.10 -3.34
C CYS A 21 -5.63 4.93 -4.23
N VAL A 22 -6.61 4.07 -4.53
CA VAL A 22 -6.39 2.85 -5.31
C VAL A 22 -6.67 3.13 -6.79
N HIS A 23 -5.70 2.78 -7.64
CA HIS A 23 -5.78 2.95 -9.08
C HIS A 23 -5.56 1.60 -9.79
N THR A 24 -5.66 1.60 -11.11
CA THR A 24 -5.47 0.39 -11.93
C THR A 24 -4.02 -0.11 -11.91
N GLY A 25 -3.07 0.80 -11.89
CA GLY A 25 -1.65 0.45 -11.96
C GLY A 25 -0.90 0.54 -10.65
N ASP A 26 -1.43 1.28 -9.69
CA ASP A 26 -0.75 1.54 -8.42
C ASP A 26 -1.74 1.95 -7.34
N THR A 27 -1.26 1.98 -6.11
CA THR A 27 -1.94 2.64 -4.99
C THR A 27 -1.02 3.74 -4.49
N THR A 28 -1.56 4.94 -4.33
CA THR A 28 -0.81 6.09 -3.85
C THR A 28 -1.14 6.33 -2.37
N LEU A 29 -0.11 6.50 -1.56
CA LEU A 29 -0.27 6.83 -0.14
C LEU A 29 0.09 8.30 0.07
N TYR A 30 -0.77 9.02 0.77
CA TYR A 30 -0.58 10.43 1.11
C TYR A 30 -0.57 10.60 2.62
N HIS A 31 0.12 11.62 3.10
CA HIS A 31 0.04 12.00 4.52
C HIS A 31 -1.39 12.38 4.86
N ASP A 32 -1.93 11.81 5.92
CA ASP A 32 -3.32 12.06 6.31
C ASP A 32 -3.54 13.51 6.75
N THR A 33 -2.56 14.10 7.43
CA THR A 33 -2.65 15.48 7.93
C THR A 33 -2.39 16.53 6.85
N GLU A 34 -1.77 16.12 5.74
CA GLU A 34 -1.46 17.01 4.61
C GLU A 34 -1.79 16.24 3.33
N SER A 35 -3.05 16.29 2.94
CA SER A 35 -3.62 15.41 1.93
C SER A 35 -3.00 15.54 0.52
N GLN A 36 -2.20 16.56 0.29
CA GLN A 36 -1.52 16.73 -1.00
C GLN A 36 -0.07 16.28 -0.97
N VAL A 37 0.41 15.83 0.18
CA VAL A 37 1.81 15.43 0.33
C VAL A 37 1.93 13.93 0.10
N LEU A 38 2.63 13.56 -0.99
CA LEU A 38 2.86 12.17 -1.35
C LEU A 38 3.75 11.50 -0.30
N LEU A 39 3.32 10.36 0.19
CA LEU A 39 4.10 9.55 1.11
C LEU A 39 4.80 8.40 0.37
N ALA A 40 4.07 7.70 -0.48
CA ALA A 40 4.63 6.56 -1.22
C ALA A 40 3.73 6.17 -2.38
N GLU A 41 4.33 5.49 -3.38
CA GLU A 41 3.60 4.85 -4.46
C GLU A 41 3.85 3.36 -4.40
N LEU A 42 2.77 2.59 -4.50
CA LEU A 42 2.84 1.13 -4.48
C LEU A 42 2.51 0.65 -5.89
N ASP A 43 3.55 0.50 -6.72
CA ASP A 43 3.37 0.10 -8.12
C ASP A 43 3.09 -1.40 -8.19
N TYR A 44 1.98 -1.78 -8.82
CA TYR A 44 1.61 -3.20 -8.95
C TYR A 44 2.50 -3.89 -9.99
N PRO A 45 2.78 -5.19 -9.80
CA PRO A 45 3.56 -5.94 -10.80
C PRO A 45 2.83 -6.07 -12.13
N ALA A 46 1.49 -5.98 -12.12
CA ALA A 46 0.66 -5.96 -13.32
C ALA A 46 -0.61 -5.16 -13.01
N PRO A 47 -1.22 -4.51 -14.01
CA PRO A 47 -2.45 -3.75 -13.76
C PRO A 47 -3.56 -4.60 -13.17
N VAL A 48 -4.35 -3.99 -12.29
CA VAL A 48 -5.53 -4.62 -11.71
C VAL A 48 -6.75 -3.91 -12.30
N GLU A 49 -7.41 -4.58 -13.25
CA GLU A 49 -8.59 -3.99 -13.89
C GLU A 49 -9.70 -3.80 -12.88
N ASN A 50 -10.38 -2.66 -12.93
CA ASN A 50 -11.45 -2.30 -12.00
C ASN A 50 -10.99 -2.31 -10.53
N ALA A 51 -9.75 -1.86 -10.29
CA ALA A 51 -9.13 -1.95 -8.96
C ALA A 51 -9.99 -1.33 -7.86
N GLU A 52 -10.56 -0.14 -8.07
CA GLU A 52 -11.38 0.51 -7.06
C GLU A 52 -12.57 -0.33 -6.64
N ARG A 53 -13.22 -0.99 -7.59
CA ARG A 53 -14.40 -1.82 -7.32
C ARG A 53 -14.05 -3.14 -6.67
N ARG A 54 -12.86 -3.66 -7.00
CA ARG A 54 -12.40 -4.96 -6.49
C ARG A 54 -11.65 -4.85 -5.17
N TYR A 55 -11.27 -3.65 -4.77
CA TYR A 55 -10.49 -3.42 -3.56
C TYR A 55 -11.23 -3.91 -2.31
N LEU A 56 -10.57 -4.76 -1.52
CA LEU A 56 -11.13 -5.33 -0.29
C LEU A 56 -10.53 -4.71 0.97
N GLY A 57 -9.34 -4.13 0.88
CA GLY A 57 -8.70 -3.53 2.04
C GLY A 57 -7.20 -3.68 2.01
N MET A 58 -6.55 -3.14 3.03
CA MET A 58 -5.10 -3.23 3.18
C MET A 58 -4.74 -3.47 4.64
N GLU A 59 -3.56 -4.04 4.84
CA GLU A 59 -2.98 -4.22 6.16
C GLU A 59 -1.57 -3.66 6.13
N THR A 60 -1.16 -3.06 7.24
CA THR A 60 0.21 -2.59 7.43
C THR A 60 0.79 -3.28 8.65
N ALA A 61 1.95 -3.91 8.48
CA ALA A 61 2.64 -4.60 9.56
C ALA A 61 4.08 -4.86 9.13
N ASP A 62 4.97 -4.93 10.10
CA ASP A 62 6.36 -5.32 9.86
C ASP A 62 6.41 -6.84 9.67
N ARG A 63 6.50 -7.29 8.42
CA ARG A 63 6.46 -8.72 8.09
C ARG A 63 7.82 -9.37 8.00
N ASN A 64 8.87 -8.57 7.87
CA ASN A 64 10.24 -9.08 7.74
C ASN A 64 11.15 -8.73 8.92
N GLY A 65 10.61 -8.08 9.95
CA GLY A 65 11.35 -7.81 11.18
C GLY A 65 12.38 -6.70 11.09
N ASP A 66 12.25 -5.81 10.12
CA ASP A 66 13.22 -4.73 9.93
C ASP A 66 12.87 -3.43 10.66
N GLY A 67 11.77 -3.41 11.39
CA GLY A 67 11.33 -2.23 12.14
C GLY A 67 10.48 -1.24 11.33
N SER A 68 10.21 -1.53 10.07
CA SER A 68 9.37 -0.71 9.20
C SER A 68 8.17 -1.50 8.71
N SER A 69 7.03 -0.82 8.54
CA SER A 69 5.81 -1.46 8.06
C SER A 69 5.91 -1.86 6.59
N ASP A 70 5.35 -3.01 6.28
CA ASP A 70 5.08 -3.46 4.92
C ASP A 70 3.59 -3.32 4.67
N VAL A 71 3.17 -3.34 3.42
CA VAL A 71 1.76 -3.11 3.03
C VAL A 71 1.26 -4.30 2.24
N LEU A 72 0.12 -4.85 2.67
CA LEU A 72 -0.57 -5.91 1.93
C LEU A 72 -1.89 -5.35 1.43
N LEU A 73 -2.10 -5.39 0.11
CA LEU A 73 -3.36 -5.01 -0.54
C LEU A 73 -4.12 -6.26 -0.94
N ARG A 74 -5.44 -6.22 -0.80
CA ARG A 74 -6.31 -7.31 -1.24
C ARG A 74 -7.36 -6.83 -2.21
N PHE A 75 -7.55 -7.59 -3.29
CA PHE A 75 -8.57 -7.34 -4.30
C PHE A 75 -9.36 -8.62 -4.53
N SER A 76 -10.65 -8.50 -4.83
CA SER A 76 -11.46 -9.67 -5.18
C SER A 76 -11.07 -10.19 -6.57
N GLN A 77 -11.20 -11.49 -6.76
CA GLN A 77 -11.04 -12.16 -8.05
C GLN A 77 -12.18 -13.17 -8.22
N GLU A 78 -12.36 -13.70 -9.43
CA GLU A 78 -13.38 -14.72 -9.69
C GLU A 78 -13.20 -15.94 -8.78
N ASP A 79 -11.95 -16.34 -8.58
CA ASP A 79 -11.62 -17.55 -7.82
C ASP A 79 -11.05 -17.28 -6.44
N GLY A 80 -11.35 -16.12 -5.85
CA GLY A 80 -10.83 -15.83 -4.51
C GLY A 80 -10.29 -14.42 -4.37
N THR A 81 -9.09 -14.30 -3.86
CA THR A 81 -8.47 -13.01 -3.51
C THR A 81 -7.11 -12.86 -4.14
N LEU A 82 -6.86 -11.69 -4.73
CA LEU A 82 -5.53 -11.30 -5.16
C LEU A 82 -4.88 -10.54 -4.02
N GLU A 83 -3.70 -10.97 -3.61
CA GLU A 83 -2.92 -10.29 -2.59
C GLU A 83 -1.65 -9.72 -3.19
N LEU A 84 -1.39 -8.42 -2.95
CA LEU A 84 -0.17 -7.75 -3.40
C LEU A 84 0.57 -7.27 -2.16
N LEU A 85 1.80 -7.76 -1.99
CA LEU A 85 2.64 -7.41 -0.86
C LEU A 85 3.74 -6.45 -1.30
N PHE A 86 3.92 -5.37 -0.54
CA PHE A 86 4.95 -4.37 -0.77
C PHE A 86 5.79 -4.24 0.49
N CYS A 87 7.08 -4.44 0.36
CA CYS A 87 8.01 -4.33 1.47
C CYS A 87 8.84 -3.07 1.36
N TRP A 88 9.01 -2.40 2.49
CA TRP A 88 9.85 -1.20 2.56
C TRP A 88 11.32 -1.58 2.38
N ASP A 89 12.00 -0.87 1.50
CA ASP A 89 13.43 -1.01 1.28
C ASP A 89 14.13 0.23 1.82
N PRO A 90 14.81 0.13 2.98
CA PRO A 90 15.48 1.30 3.57
C PRO A 90 16.65 1.82 2.74
N GLU A 91 17.25 0.96 1.90
CA GLU A 91 18.37 1.38 1.05
C GLU A 91 17.92 2.33 -0.05
N THR A 92 16.77 2.07 -0.64
CA THR A 92 16.24 2.91 -1.72
C THR A 92 15.21 3.93 -1.23
N GLY A 93 14.68 3.74 -0.01
CA GLY A 93 13.61 4.59 0.51
C GLY A 93 12.30 4.41 -0.24
N THR A 94 12.04 3.22 -0.77
CA THR A 94 10.84 2.92 -1.55
C THR A 94 10.23 1.58 -1.13
N PHE A 95 8.96 1.38 -1.49
CA PHE A 95 8.31 0.09 -1.38
C PHE A 95 8.58 -0.72 -2.63
N ARG A 96 8.79 -2.01 -2.46
CA ARG A 96 9.01 -2.95 -3.56
C ARG A 96 8.00 -4.07 -3.49
N SER A 97 7.38 -4.36 -4.65
CA SER A 97 6.49 -5.50 -4.76
C SER A 97 7.27 -6.81 -4.60
N VAL A 98 6.76 -7.71 -3.78
CA VAL A 98 7.38 -9.03 -3.56
C VAL A 98 6.30 -10.09 -3.68
N PRO A 99 6.66 -11.35 -3.99
CA PRO A 99 5.68 -12.43 -4.00
C PRO A 99 5.04 -12.58 -2.63
N ALA A 100 3.72 -12.69 -2.60
CA ALA A 100 2.97 -12.84 -1.36
C ALA A 100 2.97 -14.29 -0.88
#